data_a79842d0bd9215c3638a366079d1c260
#
_entry.id   a79842d0bd9215c3638a366079d1c260
#
_cell.length_a   1.000
_cell.length_b   1.000
_cell.length_c   1.000
_cell.angle_alpha   90.00
_cell.angle_beta   90.00
_cell.angle_gamma   90.00
#
_symmetry.space_group_name_H-M   'P 1'
#
loop_
_entity.id
_entity.type
_entity.pdbx_description
1 polymer ?
#
loop_
_entity_poly.entity_id
_entity_poly.type
_entity_poly.pdbx_seq_one_letter_code
_entity_poly.pdbx_strand_id
1 'polypeptide(L)'
;MCSLFKCSVSSELCKCSYFIKKQKKQMNFNIETEIPEFHKTSEFVGIDLGMRTLATLNNGLKIANLDVAYEENMIKKYQKRLSRKKYNSNRYKDTLKTYWKWIGRKKNKINDYYHKITTQIVKNYDIIILEDLDINEMFQDSNKSRKLQRIAWGKFVGMIKYKAQIYGKTFRQISRWYPSSKNCSECGYYYKGLKLEQREWKCPQCHTIHDRDINAAKNIRKQGLIDLMNETMNLWDRGDSTVILLSWESTSP
;
A
#
# COMPACT_ATOMS: atom_id res chain seq x y z
N MET A 1 13.25 4.01 -17.65
CA MET A 1 13.06 2.71 -16.98
C MET A 1 13.74 2.77 -15.62
N CYS A 2 13.05 3.33 -14.63
CA CYS A 2 13.54 3.39 -13.26
C CYS A 2 13.10 2.15 -12.50
N SER A 3 14.05 1.36 -12.04
CA SER A 3 13.78 0.27 -11.12
C SER A 3 14.52 0.53 -9.82
N LEU A 4 13.75 0.72 -8.76
CA LEU A 4 14.11 0.64 -7.35
C LEU A 4 14.98 1.78 -6.79
N PHE A 5 14.29 2.70 -6.13
CA PHE A 5 14.89 3.57 -5.12
C PHE A 5 15.09 2.77 -3.82
N LYS A 6 16.29 2.74 -3.28
CA LYS A 6 16.52 2.48 -1.86
C LYS A 6 16.92 3.80 -1.23
N CYS A 7 16.08 4.34 -0.37
CA CYS A 7 16.38 5.55 0.39
C CYS A 7 16.72 5.14 1.83
N SER A 8 17.90 5.50 2.31
CA SER A 8 18.25 5.44 3.72
C SER A 8 18.19 6.87 4.26
N VAL A 9 17.31 7.12 5.21
CA VAL A 9 17.12 8.45 5.82
C VAL A 9 18.10 8.58 6.99
N SER A 10 19.06 9.46 6.86
CA SER A 10 19.73 10.10 7.99
C SER A 10 19.26 11.55 8.02
N SER A 11 19.11 12.11 9.19
CA SER A 11 18.31 13.28 9.60
C SER A 11 18.35 14.59 8.79
N GLU A 12 19.09 14.69 7.69
CA GLU A 12 19.14 15.92 6.87
C GLU A 12 19.28 15.70 5.36
N LEU A 13 19.62 14.48 4.90
CA LEU A 13 19.88 14.22 3.48
C LEU A 13 19.32 12.86 3.05
N CYS A 14 18.48 12.85 2.02
CA CYS A 14 18.00 11.61 1.43
C CYS A 14 19.02 11.07 0.41
N LYS A 15 19.63 9.91 0.69
CA LYS A 15 20.52 9.21 -0.26
C LYS A 15 19.69 8.32 -1.18
N CYS A 16 19.47 8.74 -2.41
CA CYS A 16 18.77 7.94 -3.41
C CYS A 16 19.78 7.20 -4.30
N SER A 17 19.65 5.87 -4.36
CA SER A 17 20.47 5.04 -5.25
C SER A 17 19.74 4.76 -6.55
N TYR A 18 20.28 5.19 -7.68
CA TYR A 18 19.79 4.87 -9.01
C TYR A 18 20.47 3.62 -9.55
N PHE A 19 19.66 2.64 -9.95
CA PHE A 19 20.16 1.46 -10.66
C PHE A 19 19.92 1.60 -12.15
N ILE A 20 20.98 1.78 -12.93
CA ILE A 20 20.92 1.76 -14.40
C ILE A 20 21.41 0.40 -14.88
N LYS A 21 20.49 -0.40 -15.45
CA LYS A 21 20.80 -1.70 -16.02
C LYS A 21 21.07 -1.53 -17.51
N LYS A 22 22.32 -1.38 -17.90
CA LYS A 22 22.75 -1.46 -19.31
C LYS A 22 23.75 -2.61 -19.45
N GLN A 23 23.43 -3.59 -20.29
CA GLN A 23 24.34 -4.66 -20.73
C GLN A 23 25.22 -5.27 -19.64
N LYS A 24 24.67 -6.11 -18.76
CA LYS A 24 25.39 -6.94 -17.77
C LYS A 24 26.24 -6.21 -16.70
N LYS A 25 26.35 -4.89 -16.73
CA LYS A 25 26.98 -4.12 -15.65
C LYS A 25 25.92 -3.28 -14.95
N GLN A 26 25.82 -3.39 -13.62
CA GLN A 26 25.02 -2.51 -12.77
C GLN A 26 25.92 -1.41 -12.26
N MET A 27 25.55 -0.16 -12.53
CA MET A 27 26.19 1.00 -11.91
C MET A 27 25.21 1.57 -10.88
N ASN A 28 25.69 1.73 -9.65
CA ASN A 28 24.94 2.35 -8.56
C ASN A 28 25.48 3.76 -8.37
N PHE A 29 24.60 4.74 -8.45
CA PHE A 29 24.93 6.12 -8.13
C PHE A 29 24.18 6.48 -6.85
N ASN A 30 24.90 6.93 -5.84
CA ASN A 30 24.32 7.56 -4.66
C ASN A 30 24.25 9.06 -4.95
N ILE A 31 23.06 9.61 -4.99
CA ILE A 31 22.83 11.04 -5.16
C ILE A 31 22.30 11.57 -3.85
N GLU A 32 22.97 12.56 -3.30
CA GLU A 32 22.46 13.35 -2.19
C GLU A 32 21.55 14.42 -2.79
N THR A 33 20.28 14.40 -2.43
CA THR A 33 19.29 15.38 -2.87
C THR A 33 18.61 15.97 -1.66
N GLU A 34 18.40 17.25 -1.68
CA GLU A 34 17.54 17.92 -0.71
C GLU A 34 16.11 17.36 -0.87
N ILE A 35 15.43 17.11 0.23
CA ILE A 35 14.03 16.72 0.22
C ILE A 35 13.23 17.96 -0.16
N PRO A 36 12.53 17.97 -1.30
CA PRO A 36 11.72 19.12 -1.68
C PRO A 36 10.62 19.34 -0.62
N GLU A 37 10.41 20.60 -0.26
CA GLU A 37 9.26 20.95 0.57
C GLU A 37 7.96 20.63 -0.16
N PHE A 38 7.13 19.79 0.44
CA PHE A 38 5.82 19.46 -0.07
C PHE A 38 4.75 20.20 0.70
N HIS A 39 3.81 20.79 -0.01
CA HIS A 39 2.68 21.48 0.61
C HIS A 39 1.93 20.56 1.58
N LYS A 40 1.69 21.07 2.79
CA LYS A 40 0.78 20.43 3.75
C LYS A 40 -0.65 20.60 3.23
N THR A 41 -1.38 19.51 3.14
CA THR A 41 -2.78 19.49 2.68
C THR A 41 -3.77 19.51 3.85
N SER A 42 -3.28 19.25 5.07
CA SER A 42 -4.08 19.04 6.29
C SER A 42 -5.14 17.93 6.14
N GLU A 43 -5.00 17.09 5.13
CA GLU A 43 -5.93 16.00 4.83
C GLU A 43 -5.41 14.64 5.33
N PHE A 44 -6.32 13.86 5.91
CA PHE A 44 -6.00 12.56 6.50
C PHE A 44 -6.81 11.46 5.82
N VAL A 45 -6.18 10.33 5.50
CA VAL A 45 -6.84 9.22 4.82
C VAL A 45 -6.70 7.90 5.57
N GLY A 46 -7.82 7.19 5.74
CA GLY A 46 -7.86 5.78 6.10
C GLY A 46 -8.10 4.96 4.84
N ILE A 47 -7.33 3.90 4.68
CA ILE A 47 -7.35 3.04 3.49
C ILE A 47 -7.60 1.60 3.92
N ASP A 48 -8.70 1.03 3.44
CA ASP A 48 -9.00 -0.40 3.54
C ASP A 48 -8.51 -1.13 2.28
N LEU A 49 -7.74 -2.22 2.46
CA LEU A 49 -7.19 -3.03 1.37
C LEU A 49 -8.08 -4.23 1.11
N GLY A 50 -8.56 -4.36 -0.12
CA GLY A 50 -9.52 -5.40 -0.48
C GLY A 50 -9.10 -6.31 -1.63
N MET A 51 -9.70 -7.52 -1.70
CA MET A 51 -9.48 -8.45 -2.81
C MET A 51 -10.31 -8.12 -4.06
N ARG A 52 -11.43 -7.42 -3.93
CA ARG A 52 -12.27 -6.99 -5.07
C ARG A 52 -11.80 -5.67 -5.64
N THR A 53 -11.57 -4.71 -4.77
CA THR A 53 -10.93 -3.43 -5.02
C THR A 53 -9.55 -3.46 -4.40
N LEU A 54 -8.55 -2.80 -5.01
CA LEU A 54 -7.20 -2.72 -4.45
C LEU A 54 -7.21 -2.00 -3.10
N ALA A 55 -7.90 -0.87 -3.07
CA ALA A 55 -8.01 -0.03 -1.89
C ALA A 55 -9.32 0.77 -1.91
N THR A 56 -9.92 0.98 -0.75
CA THR A 56 -11.06 1.86 -0.54
C THR A 56 -10.67 2.94 0.46
N LEU A 57 -10.88 4.20 0.11
CA LEU A 57 -10.57 5.36 0.94
C LEU A 57 -11.80 5.77 1.75
N ASN A 58 -11.58 6.42 2.89
CA ASN A 58 -12.66 6.89 3.77
C ASN A 58 -13.61 7.92 3.12
N ASN A 59 -13.19 8.59 2.05
CA ASN A 59 -14.02 9.50 1.26
C ASN A 59 -14.90 8.80 0.21
N GLY A 60 -14.88 7.45 0.16
CA GLY A 60 -15.65 6.65 -0.78
C GLY A 60 -14.94 6.32 -2.09
N LEU A 61 -13.76 6.87 -2.34
CA LEU A 61 -12.98 6.54 -3.54
C LEU A 61 -12.54 5.08 -3.50
N LYS A 62 -12.92 4.33 -4.53
CA LYS A 62 -12.53 2.92 -4.72
C LYS A 62 -11.51 2.80 -5.84
N ILE A 63 -10.34 2.29 -5.50
CA ILE A 63 -9.23 2.04 -6.43
C ILE A 63 -9.34 0.60 -6.91
N ALA A 64 -9.56 0.42 -8.20
CA ALA A 64 -9.74 -0.90 -8.81
C ALA A 64 -8.43 -1.73 -8.79
N ASN A 65 -8.57 -3.05 -8.79
CA ASN A 65 -7.45 -3.93 -9.08
C ASN A 65 -7.05 -3.83 -10.56
N LEU A 66 -5.74 -3.84 -10.81
CA LEU A 66 -5.25 -3.83 -12.18
C LEU A 66 -5.56 -5.16 -12.89
N ASP A 67 -6.17 -5.08 -14.06
CA ASP A 67 -6.35 -6.27 -14.91
C ASP A 67 -5.02 -6.66 -15.58
N VAL A 68 -4.57 -7.86 -15.26
CA VAL A 68 -3.36 -8.50 -15.80
C VAL A 68 -3.66 -9.88 -16.42
N ALA A 69 -4.94 -10.15 -16.72
CA ALA A 69 -5.38 -11.46 -17.24
C ALA A 69 -4.70 -11.82 -18.56
N TYR A 70 -4.48 -10.83 -19.44
CA TYR A 70 -3.79 -11.07 -20.71
C TYR A 70 -2.34 -11.53 -20.49
N GLU A 71 -1.59 -10.82 -19.66
CA GLU A 71 -0.20 -11.15 -19.32
C GLU A 71 -0.12 -12.55 -18.68
N GLU A 72 -1.05 -12.86 -17.78
CA GLU A 72 -1.12 -14.17 -17.12
C GLU A 72 -1.42 -15.30 -18.09
N ASN A 73 -2.32 -15.10 -19.03
CA ASN A 73 -2.62 -16.09 -20.07
C ASN A 73 -1.40 -16.35 -20.97
N MET A 74 -0.66 -15.29 -21.29
CA MET A 74 0.59 -15.43 -22.06
C MET A 74 1.67 -16.16 -21.26
N ILE A 75 1.83 -15.87 -19.97
CA ILE A 75 2.76 -16.58 -19.08
C ILE A 75 2.40 -18.08 -19.04
N LYS A 76 1.13 -18.43 -18.80
CA LYS A 76 0.65 -19.83 -18.80
C LYS A 76 0.92 -20.53 -20.14
N LYS A 77 0.65 -19.84 -21.26
CA LYS A 77 0.91 -20.36 -22.61
C LYS A 77 2.38 -20.72 -22.80
N TYR A 78 3.30 -19.82 -22.42
CA TYR A 78 4.73 -20.07 -22.56
C TYR A 78 5.26 -21.07 -21.54
N GLN A 79 4.72 -21.12 -20.33
CA GLN A 79 5.03 -22.16 -19.35
C GLN A 79 4.67 -23.56 -19.88
N LYS A 80 3.46 -23.72 -20.46
CA LYS A 80 3.04 -24.98 -21.10
C LYS A 80 3.90 -25.35 -22.33
N ARG A 81 4.41 -24.35 -23.06
CA ARG A 81 5.35 -24.60 -24.18
C ARG A 81 6.72 -25.05 -23.68
N LEU A 82 7.21 -24.49 -22.57
CA LEU A 82 8.48 -24.88 -21.96
C LEU A 82 8.46 -26.32 -21.47
N SER A 83 7.39 -26.77 -20.81
CA SER A 83 7.30 -28.14 -20.27
C SER A 83 7.34 -29.24 -21.36
N ARG A 84 7.06 -28.87 -22.63
CA ARG A 84 7.07 -29.82 -23.76
C ARG A 84 8.40 -29.81 -24.53
N LYS A 85 9.38 -29.02 -24.12
CA LYS A 85 10.65 -28.89 -24.82
C LYS A 85 11.76 -29.60 -24.07
N LYS A 86 12.72 -30.19 -24.84
CA LYS A 86 13.92 -30.76 -24.26
C LYS A 86 14.69 -29.68 -23.51
N TYR A 87 14.94 -29.93 -22.24
CA TYR A 87 15.67 -29.01 -21.37
C TYR A 87 17.00 -28.59 -22.01
N ASN A 88 17.33 -27.33 -21.88
CA ASN A 88 18.56 -26.70 -22.36
C ASN A 88 18.78 -26.70 -23.90
N SER A 89 17.81 -27.15 -24.71
CA SER A 89 17.89 -27.00 -26.18
C SER A 89 17.78 -25.54 -26.60
N ASN A 90 18.25 -25.17 -27.80
CA ASN A 90 18.13 -23.81 -28.31
C ASN A 90 16.66 -23.34 -28.34
N ARG A 91 15.73 -24.21 -28.77
CA ARG A 91 14.29 -23.92 -28.75
C ARG A 91 13.72 -23.74 -27.34
N TYR A 92 14.26 -24.42 -26.32
CA TYR A 92 13.93 -24.20 -24.92
C TYR A 92 14.39 -22.81 -24.46
N LYS A 93 15.66 -22.44 -24.73
CA LYS A 93 16.25 -21.13 -24.37
C LYS A 93 15.48 -19.97 -24.96
N ASP A 94 15.07 -20.03 -26.24
CA ASP A 94 14.28 -18.98 -26.88
C ASP A 94 12.88 -18.84 -26.27
N THR A 95 12.25 -19.98 -25.96
CA THR A 95 10.95 -19.97 -25.28
C THR A 95 11.06 -19.43 -23.87
N LEU A 96 12.12 -19.78 -23.14
CA LEU A 96 12.41 -19.28 -21.81
C LEU A 96 12.61 -17.76 -21.80
N LYS A 97 13.35 -17.23 -22.79
CA LYS A 97 13.52 -15.78 -22.99
C LYS A 97 12.18 -15.07 -23.17
N THR A 98 11.29 -15.66 -23.98
CA THR A 98 9.95 -15.09 -24.20
C THR A 98 9.06 -15.21 -22.94
N TYR A 99 9.13 -16.31 -22.20
CA TYR A 99 8.47 -16.48 -20.91
C TYR A 99 8.85 -15.38 -19.91
N TRP A 100 10.16 -15.13 -19.73
CA TRP A 100 10.66 -14.07 -18.86
C TRP A 100 10.27 -12.66 -19.33
N LYS A 101 10.16 -12.45 -20.64
CA LYS A 101 9.66 -11.19 -21.20
C LYS A 101 8.22 -10.90 -20.75
N TRP A 102 7.35 -11.91 -20.72
CA TRP A 102 5.97 -11.74 -20.25
C TRP A 102 5.87 -11.54 -18.75
N ILE A 103 6.68 -12.22 -17.95
CA ILE A 103 6.79 -11.96 -16.51
C ILE A 103 7.23 -10.52 -16.27
N GLY A 104 8.24 -10.05 -17.01
CA GLY A 104 8.71 -8.66 -16.91
C GLY A 104 7.63 -7.65 -17.27
N ARG A 105 6.86 -7.88 -18.34
CA ARG A 105 5.72 -7.02 -18.74
C ARG A 105 4.66 -6.93 -17.64
N LYS A 106 4.22 -8.07 -17.09
CA LYS A 106 3.28 -8.11 -15.98
C LYS A 106 3.81 -7.29 -14.78
N LYS A 107 5.05 -7.56 -14.38
CA LYS A 107 5.70 -6.84 -13.27
C LYS A 107 5.75 -5.34 -13.50
N ASN A 108 6.15 -4.90 -14.71
CA ASN A 108 6.26 -3.48 -15.03
C ASN A 108 4.90 -2.79 -15.06
N LYS A 109 3.86 -3.44 -15.60
CA LYS A 109 2.48 -2.93 -15.63
C LYS A 109 1.93 -2.70 -14.21
N ILE A 110 2.12 -3.68 -13.30
CA ILE A 110 1.74 -3.54 -11.89
C ILE A 110 2.52 -2.41 -11.22
N ASN A 111 3.83 -2.33 -11.47
CA ASN A 111 4.69 -1.31 -10.88
C ASN A 111 4.26 0.10 -11.30
N ASP A 112 4.06 0.32 -12.59
CA ASP A 112 3.63 1.62 -13.12
C ASP A 112 2.29 2.05 -12.51
N TYR A 113 1.33 1.12 -12.46
CA TYR A 113 0.02 1.37 -11.86
C TYR A 113 0.13 1.76 -10.38
N TYR A 114 0.88 0.99 -9.59
CA TYR A 114 1.06 1.29 -8.17
C TYR A 114 1.85 2.56 -7.93
N HIS A 115 2.86 2.85 -8.76
CA HIS A 115 3.60 4.11 -8.66
C HIS A 115 2.69 5.32 -8.88
N LYS A 116 1.79 5.27 -9.87
CA LYS A 116 0.84 6.35 -10.15
C LYS A 116 -0.10 6.58 -8.97
N ILE A 117 -0.77 5.53 -8.50
CA ILE A 117 -1.75 5.62 -7.41
C ILE A 117 -1.08 6.07 -6.10
N THR A 118 0.02 5.42 -5.71
CA THR A 118 0.68 5.75 -4.45
C THR A 118 1.26 7.16 -4.45
N THR A 119 1.69 7.68 -5.60
CA THR A 119 2.11 9.08 -5.72
C THR A 119 0.94 10.03 -5.55
N GLN A 120 -0.23 9.73 -6.13
CA GLN A 120 -1.43 10.54 -5.95
C GLN A 120 -1.88 10.56 -4.47
N ILE A 121 -1.90 9.39 -3.81
CA ILE A 121 -2.26 9.30 -2.39
C ILE A 121 -1.33 10.17 -1.54
N VAL A 122 -0.01 10.01 -1.71
CA VAL A 122 0.98 10.72 -0.88
C VAL A 122 0.99 12.23 -1.16
N LYS A 123 0.64 12.67 -2.37
CA LYS A 123 0.50 14.10 -2.68
C LYS A 123 -0.74 14.74 -2.08
N ASN A 124 -1.82 13.98 -1.94
CA ASN A 124 -3.11 14.51 -1.52
C ASN A 124 -3.37 14.43 -0.01
N TYR A 125 -2.59 13.65 0.73
CA TYR A 125 -2.83 13.42 2.16
C TYR A 125 -1.55 13.53 2.97
N ASP A 126 -1.65 14.18 4.13
CA ASP A 126 -0.52 14.35 5.06
C ASP A 126 -0.37 13.18 6.02
N ILE A 127 -1.49 12.55 6.41
CA ILE A 127 -1.49 11.36 7.25
C ILE A 127 -2.21 10.23 6.51
N ILE A 128 -1.48 9.13 6.33
CA ILE A 128 -1.96 7.96 5.58
C ILE A 128 -1.98 6.76 6.52
N ILE A 129 -3.18 6.23 6.75
CA ILE A 129 -3.42 5.18 7.73
C ILE A 129 -3.95 3.94 7.02
N LEU A 130 -3.30 2.79 7.25
CA LEU A 130 -3.70 1.49 6.73
C LEU A 130 -3.84 0.47 7.88
N GLU A 131 -4.48 -0.64 7.59
CA GLU A 131 -4.47 -1.82 8.46
C GLU A 131 -3.16 -2.61 8.27
N ASP A 132 -2.59 -3.13 9.38
CA ASP A 132 -1.47 -4.07 9.32
C ASP A 132 -1.98 -5.46 8.94
N LEU A 133 -1.89 -5.79 7.66
CA LEU A 133 -2.32 -7.10 7.16
C LEU A 133 -1.19 -8.11 7.23
N ASP A 134 -1.41 -9.25 7.88
CA ASP A 134 -0.51 -10.39 7.79
C ASP A 134 -0.68 -11.11 6.45
N ILE A 135 0.11 -10.65 5.48
CA ILE A 135 0.09 -11.19 4.13
C ILE A 135 0.54 -12.65 4.12
N ASN A 136 1.46 -13.05 5.02
CA ASN A 136 1.98 -14.41 5.08
C ASN A 136 0.93 -15.40 5.58
N GLU A 137 0.18 -15.03 6.63
CA GLU A 137 -0.94 -15.83 7.14
C GLU A 137 -2.04 -16.00 6.06
N MET A 138 -2.33 -14.93 5.32
CA MET A 138 -3.32 -14.99 4.23
C MET A 138 -2.88 -15.88 3.05
N PHE A 139 -1.58 -16.11 2.85
CA PHE A 139 -1.07 -17.04 1.84
C PHE A 139 -1.27 -18.52 2.20
N GLN A 140 -1.50 -18.87 3.45
CA GLN A 140 -1.75 -20.24 3.87
C GLN A 140 -3.12 -20.75 3.37
N ASP A 141 -4.08 -19.86 3.12
CA ASP A 141 -5.34 -20.20 2.47
C ASP A 141 -5.13 -20.38 0.96
N SER A 142 -5.08 -21.64 0.49
CA SER A 142 -4.82 -22.00 -0.90
C SER A 142 -5.79 -21.37 -1.91
N ASN A 143 -7.03 -21.08 -1.50
CA ASN A 143 -8.06 -20.48 -2.36
C ASN A 143 -7.82 -18.98 -2.57
N LYS A 144 -7.24 -18.31 -1.61
CA LYS A 144 -6.94 -16.86 -1.64
C LYS A 144 -5.54 -16.57 -2.16
N SER A 145 -4.59 -17.49 -1.97
CA SER A 145 -3.16 -17.29 -2.24
C SER A 145 -2.86 -16.80 -3.66
N ARG A 146 -3.48 -17.40 -4.69
CA ARG A 146 -3.30 -16.96 -6.10
C ARG A 146 -3.79 -15.55 -6.35
N LYS A 147 -4.93 -15.16 -5.73
CA LYS A 147 -5.50 -13.82 -5.88
C LYS A 147 -4.67 -12.78 -5.15
N LEU A 148 -4.19 -13.12 -3.96
CA LEU A 148 -3.28 -12.28 -3.17
C LEU A 148 -1.95 -12.04 -3.88
N GLN A 149 -1.35 -13.09 -4.50
CA GLN A 149 -0.15 -12.93 -5.31
C GLN A 149 -0.32 -11.97 -6.49
N ARG A 150 -1.52 -11.92 -7.08
CA ARG A 150 -1.83 -10.97 -8.16
C ARG A 150 -1.85 -9.54 -7.67
N ILE A 151 -2.44 -9.30 -6.50
CA ILE A 151 -2.64 -7.95 -5.96
C ILE A 151 -1.34 -7.39 -5.36
N ALA A 152 -0.43 -8.24 -4.85
CA ALA A 152 0.87 -7.82 -4.28
C ALA A 152 0.76 -6.65 -3.28
N TRP A 153 -0.14 -6.75 -2.29
CA TRP A 153 -0.40 -5.70 -1.29
C TRP A 153 0.86 -5.23 -0.56
N GLY A 154 1.75 -6.16 -0.17
CA GLY A 154 3.01 -5.78 0.49
C GLY A 154 3.84 -4.80 -0.33
N LYS A 155 3.78 -4.89 -1.66
CA LYS A 155 4.43 -3.94 -2.55
C LYS A 155 3.72 -2.59 -2.56
N PHE A 156 2.40 -2.58 -2.61
CA PHE A 156 1.59 -1.37 -2.58
C PHE A 156 1.82 -0.60 -1.28
N VAL A 157 1.72 -1.27 -0.13
CA VAL A 157 1.99 -0.70 1.20
C VAL A 157 3.43 -0.21 1.30
N GLY A 158 4.41 -1.01 0.86
CA GLY A 158 5.82 -0.60 0.83
C GLY A 158 6.06 0.64 -0.02
N MET A 159 5.34 0.78 -1.15
CA MET A 159 5.43 1.98 -1.98
C MET A 159 4.85 3.22 -1.30
N ILE A 160 3.73 3.10 -0.60
CA ILE A 160 3.16 4.21 0.18
C ILE A 160 4.14 4.61 1.29
N LYS A 161 4.64 3.63 2.05
CA LYS A 161 5.54 3.86 3.19
C LYS A 161 6.79 4.66 2.79
N TYR A 162 7.55 4.19 1.78
CA TYR A 162 8.77 4.91 1.39
C TYR A 162 8.48 6.27 0.74
N LYS A 163 7.37 6.38 -0.02
CA LYS A 163 6.99 7.68 -0.59
C LYS A 163 6.53 8.66 0.48
N ALA A 164 5.76 8.21 1.47
CA ALA A 164 5.39 9.05 2.60
C ALA A 164 6.65 9.64 3.26
N GLN A 165 7.69 8.84 3.49
CA GLN A 165 8.96 9.32 4.00
C GLN A 165 9.62 10.38 3.08
N ILE A 166 9.68 10.13 1.76
CA ILE A 166 10.26 11.08 0.80
C ILE A 166 9.46 12.39 0.75
N TYR A 167 8.14 12.32 0.88
CA TYR A 167 7.25 13.48 0.80
C TYR A 167 6.98 14.15 2.15
N GLY A 168 7.71 13.76 3.23
CA GLY A 168 7.51 14.32 4.57
C GLY A 168 6.11 14.07 5.14
N LYS A 169 5.45 12.98 4.75
CA LYS A 169 4.09 12.62 5.17
C LYS A 169 4.13 11.53 6.24
N THR A 170 3.15 11.52 7.11
CA THR A 170 3.01 10.53 8.17
C THR A 170 2.34 9.26 7.62
N PHE A 171 3.01 8.13 7.80
CA PHE A 171 2.48 6.81 7.48
C PHE A 171 2.25 6.01 8.77
N ARG A 172 1.04 5.45 8.92
CA ARG A 172 0.68 4.67 10.10
C ARG A 172 -0.03 3.37 9.71
N GLN A 173 0.21 2.31 10.48
CA GLN A 173 -0.56 1.08 10.41
C GLN A 173 -1.24 0.84 11.76
N ILE A 174 -2.55 0.59 11.72
CA ILE A 174 -3.32 0.18 12.90
C ILE A 174 -3.20 -1.33 13.11
N SER A 175 -3.51 -1.79 14.33
CA SER A 175 -3.51 -3.21 14.65
C SER A 175 -4.44 -4.01 13.73
N ARG A 176 -3.96 -5.16 13.25
CA ARG A 176 -4.74 -6.15 12.45
C ARG A 176 -5.95 -6.71 13.19
N TRP A 177 -5.93 -6.65 14.51
CA TRP A 177 -7.02 -7.15 15.37
C TRP A 177 -8.15 -6.14 15.56
N TYR A 178 -7.95 -4.90 15.12
CA TYR A 178 -9.00 -3.90 15.20
C TYR A 178 -10.16 -4.25 14.25
N PRO A 179 -11.40 -4.38 14.75
CA PRO A 179 -12.54 -4.84 13.96
C PRO A 179 -13.10 -3.74 13.05
N SER A 180 -12.28 -3.18 12.18
CA SER A 180 -12.57 -2.03 11.31
C SER A 180 -13.88 -2.17 10.55
N SER A 181 -14.18 -3.34 9.98
CA SER A 181 -15.37 -3.58 9.17
C SER A 181 -16.64 -3.84 10.01
N LYS A 182 -16.51 -4.25 11.31
CA LYS A 182 -17.64 -4.59 12.16
C LYS A 182 -18.12 -3.46 13.07
N ASN A 183 -17.27 -2.46 13.30
CA ASN A 183 -17.64 -1.27 14.06
C ASN A 183 -18.41 -0.31 13.17
N CYS A 184 -19.49 0.25 13.68
CA CYS A 184 -20.19 1.34 13.02
C CYS A 184 -19.35 2.63 13.08
N SER A 185 -18.99 3.23 11.95
CA SER A 185 -18.18 4.46 11.90
C SER A 185 -18.88 5.66 12.52
N GLU A 186 -20.21 5.65 12.60
CA GLU A 186 -21.01 6.75 13.15
C GLU A 186 -21.18 6.65 14.67
N CYS A 187 -21.70 5.52 15.18
CA CYS A 187 -22.02 5.37 16.60
C CYS A 187 -21.08 4.45 17.41
N GLY A 188 -20.13 3.77 16.76
CA GLY A 188 -19.19 2.86 17.42
C GLY A 188 -19.75 1.47 17.77
N TYR A 189 -21.02 1.18 17.47
CA TYR A 189 -21.64 -0.10 17.78
C TYR A 189 -20.90 -1.26 17.08
N TYR A 190 -20.55 -2.30 17.85
CA TYR A 190 -19.91 -3.51 17.32
C TYR A 190 -20.93 -4.54 16.85
N TYR A 191 -21.05 -4.72 15.54
CA TYR A 191 -22.01 -5.65 14.93
C TYR A 191 -21.40 -7.04 14.76
N LYS A 192 -21.66 -7.95 15.73
CA LYS A 192 -21.17 -9.35 15.70
C LYS A 192 -21.71 -10.15 14.51
N GLY A 193 -22.94 -9.88 14.09
CA GLY A 193 -23.66 -10.63 13.07
C GLY A 193 -23.23 -10.34 11.63
N LEU A 194 -22.30 -9.42 11.39
CA LEU A 194 -21.87 -9.04 10.04
C LEU A 194 -21.10 -10.17 9.36
N LYS A 195 -21.69 -10.73 8.29
CA LYS A 195 -21.08 -11.80 7.48
C LYS A 195 -20.06 -11.26 6.48
N LEU A 196 -19.08 -12.08 6.11
CA LEU A 196 -17.99 -11.68 5.16
C LEU A 196 -18.51 -11.31 3.77
N GLU A 197 -19.59 -11.90 3.32
CA GLU A 197 -20.20 -11.70 2.00
C GLU A 197 -21.05 -10.44 1.96
N GLN A 198 -21.52 -9.96 3.08
CA GLN A 198 -22.41 -8.80 3.22
C GLN A 198 -21.62 -7.52 3.00
N ARG A 199 -21.93 -6.81 1.89
CA ARG A 199 -21.23 -5.58 1.49
C ARG A 199 -21.91 -4.33 2.01
N GLU A 200 -23.24 -4.36 2.06
CA GLU A 200 -24.05 -3.31 2.63
C GLU A 200 -24.73 -3.82 3.89
N TRP A 201 -24.77 -2.99 4.92
CA TRP A 201 -25.40 -3.35 6.17
C TRP A 201 -25.96 -2.11 6.87
N LYS A 202 -27.03 -2.33 7.62
CA LYS A 202 -27.68 -1.31 8.46
C LYS A 202 -27.25 -1.51 9.89
N CYS A 203 -26.79 -0.45 10.55
CA CYS A 203 -26.41 -0.49 11.96
C CYS A 203 -27.65 -0.77 12.83
N PRO A 204 -27.61 -1.80 13.71
CA PRO A 204 -28.75 -2.09 14.60
C PRO A 204 -29.04 -0.97 15.59
N GLN A 205 -28.04 -0.17 15.97
CA GLN A 205 -28.18 0.88 16.98
C GLN A 205 -28.60 2.23 16.37
N CYS A 206 -27.86 2.75 15.40
CA CYS A 206 -28.12 4.09 14.83
C CYS A 206 -28.84 4.05 13.48
N HIS A 207 -29.13 2.87 12.97
CA HIS A 207 -29.83 2.63 11.70
C HIS A 207 -29.17 3.19 10.44
N THR A 208 -27.95 3.70 10.52
CA THR A 208 -27.16 4.16 9.36
C THR A 208 -26.85 2.98 8.44
N ILE A 209 -27.01 3.20 7.15
CA ILE A 209 -26.64 2.22 6.11
C ILE A 209 -25.17 2.44 5.74
N HIS A 210 -24.40 1.38 5.75
CA HIS A 210 -22.97 1.41 5.47
C HIS A 210 -22.60 0.53 4.27
N ASP A 211 -21.76 1.06 3.37
CA ASP A 211 -20.88 0.21 2.58
C ASP A 211 -19.75 -0.29 3.49
N ARG A 212 -19.55 -1.60 3.53
CA ARG A 212 -18.62 -2.25 4.46
C ARG A 212 -17.18 -1.74 4.31
N ASP A 213 -16.72 -1.61 3.07
CA ASP A 213 -15.33 -1.25 2.77
C ASP A 213 -15.10 0.25 3.10
N ILE A 214 -16.08 1.12 2.81
CA ILE A 214 -16.02 2.54 3.18
C ILE A 214 -16.10 2.72 4.70
N ASN A 215 -16.98 1.97 5.37
CA ASN A 215 -17.08 1.96 6.83
C ASN A 215 -15.75 1.54 7.48
N ALA A 216 -15.11 0.48 6.95
CA ALA A 216 -13.80 0.03 7.42
C ALA A 216 -12.75 1.14 7.25
N ALA A 217 -12.67 1.78 6.09
CA ALA A 217 -11.72 2.86 5.84
C ALA A 217 -11.92 4.06 6.78
N LYS A 218 -13.17 4.44 7.10
CA LYS A 218 -13.49 5.46 8.11
C LYS A 218 -12.99 5.07 9.49
N ASN A 219 -13.22 3.83 9.91
CA ASN A 219 -12.76 3.31 11.19
C ASN A 219 -11.25 3.22 11.29
N ILE A 220 -10.57 2.79 10.21
CA ILE A 220 -9.10 2.77 10.11
C ILE A 220 -8.55 4.18 10.31
N ARG A 221 -9.12 5.19 9.63
CA ARG A 221 -8.74 6.59 9.82
C ARG A 221 -8.91 7.02 11.27
N LYS A 222 -10.08 6.79 11.87
CA LYS A 222 -10.39 7.18 13.24
C LYS A 222 -9.43 6.55 14.24
N GLN A 223 -9.22 5.24 14.15
CA GLN A 223 -8.32 4.52 15.05
C GLN A 223 -6.88 4.99 14.93
N GLY A 224 -6.37 5.15 13.71
CA GLY A 224 -5.00 5.59 13.50
C GLY A 224 -4.74 7.02 13.99
N LEU A 225 -5.73 7.91 13.94
CA LEU A 225 -5.62 9.25 14.54
C LEU A 225 -5.60 9.18 16.07
N ILE A 226 -6.42 8.31 16.68
CA ILE A 226 -6.41 8.06 18.13
C ILE A 226 -5.02 7.53 18.55
N ASP A 227 -4.48 6.56 17.83
CA ASP A 227 -3.16 5.99 18.13
C ASP A 227 -2.05 7.05 18.05
N LEU A 228 -2.09 7.94 17.04
CA LEU A 228 -1.15 9.05 16.90
C LEU A 228 -1.29 10.07 18.05
N MET A 229 -2.53 10.41 18.45
CA MET A 229 -2.78 11.31 19.58
C MET A 229 -2.24 10.73 20.87
N ASN A 230 -2.51 9.45 21.15
CA ASN A 230 -2.03 8.79 22.36
C ASN A 230 -0.48 8.73 22.40
N GLU A 231 0.17 8.53 21.27
CA GLU A 231 1.63 8.54 21.20
C GLU A 231 2.20 9.94 21.48
N THR A 232 1.60 10.99 20.92
CA THR A 232 2.03 12.37 21.20
C THR A 232 1.81 12.74 22.65
N MET A 233 0.70 12.36 23.27
CA MET A 233 0.45 12.57 24.71
C MET A 233 1.48 11.83 25.57
N ASN A 234 1.78 10.57 25.27
CA ASN A 234 2.78 9.77 25.98
C ASN A 234 4.21 10.34 25.85
N LEU A 235 4.53 10.99 24.73
CA LEU A 235 5.81 11.69 24.54
C LEU A 235 5.86 12.97 25.36
N TRP A 236 4.75 13.71 25.42
CA TRP A 236 4.61 14.90 26.24
C TRP A 236 4.81 14.60 27.74
N ASP A 237 4.15 13.56 28.25
CA ASP A 237 4.24 13.14 29.65
C ASP A 237 5.67 12.70 30.04
N ARG A 238 6.47 12.25 29.08
CA ARG A 238 7.88 11.87 29.28
C ARG A 238 8.85 13.05 29.16
N GLY A 239 8.37 14.27 28.89
CA GLY A 239 9.20 15.47 28.77
C GLY A 239 10.08 15.50 27.51
N ASP A 240 9.69 14.81 26.44
CA ASP A 240 10.47 14.73 25.21
C ASP A 240 10.34 16.05 24.43
N SER A 241 11.41 16.85 24.42
CA SER A 241 11.44 18.22 23.86
C SER A 241 11.10 18.28 22.36
N THR A 242 11.20 17.16 21.64
CA THR A 242 10.87 17.06 20.21
C THR A 242 9.38 17.26 19.92
N VAL A 243 8.49 16.99 20.88
CA VAL A 243 7.04 17.17 20.72
C VAL A 243 6.64 18.65 20.78
N ILE A 244 7.38 19.46 21.56
CA ILE A 244 7.12 20.89 21.73
C ILE A 244 7.31 21.65 20.40
N LEU A 245 8.30 21.25 19.59
CA LEU A 245 8.57 21.89 18.30
C LEU A 245 7.46 21.61 17.25
N LEU A 246 6.88 20.41 17.26
CA LEU A 246 5.81 20.04 16.30
C LEU A 246 4.47 20.72 16.60
N SER A 247 4.18 21.06 17.86
CA SER A 247 2.94 21.75 18.25
C SER A 247 3.02 23.27 18.01
N TRP A 248 4.22 23.85 18.07
CA TRP A 248 4.41 25.31 17.90
C TRP A 248 4.32 25.75 16.44
N GLU A 249 4.78 24.93 15.48
CA GLU A 249 4.69 25.24 14.05
C GLU A 249 3.26 25.20 13.50
N SER A 250 2.30 24.61 14.21
CA SER A 250 0.89 24.51 13.79
C SER A 250 0.02 25.69 14.23
N THR A 251 0.54 26.61 15.05
CA THR A 251 -0.24 27.71 15.66
C THR A 251 0.20 29.11 15.26
N SER A 252 1.12 29.26 14.29
CA SER A 252 1.43 30.59 13.74
C SER A 252 0.45 30.96 12.64
N PRO A 253 -0.22 32.12 12.73
CA PRO A 253 -1.24 32.59 11.80
C PRO A 253 -0.71 32.89 10.41
#